data_fccc39179674d80d469a8eb83c629513
#
_entry.id   fccc39179674d80d469a8eb83c629513
#
_cell.length_a   1.000
_cell.length_b   1.000
_cell.length_c   1.000
_cell.angle_alpha   90.00
_cell.angle_beta   90.00
_cell.angle_gamma   90.00
#
_symmetry.space_group_name_H-M   'P 1'
#
loop_
_entity.id
_entity.type
_entity.pdbx_description
1 polymer ?
#
loop_
_entity_poly.entity_id
_entity_poly.type
_entity_poly.pdbx_seq_one_letter_code
_entity_poly.pdbx_strand_id
1 'polypeptide(L)'
;DISYTNISNFMKNLKKDIKQSNNSNYWSDPNLNILIPMAGAGSRFKEAGYIFPKPLIEIDNKPMIQWVIESLKLEGNYIFIVQKEHQEKYNINSVLKILKLNCKIIELDHITEGAACTTLLAKKFINTNNPLIIANSDQYIKWDSIKSMYNYNQKKIDGSILTFEAIHPKWSYAKTDKNNFVTEVAEKKVISKNATVGVY
;
A
#
# COMPACT_ATOMS: atom_id res chain seq x y z
N ASP A 1 -17.51 -24.26 -1.58
CA ASP A 1 -18.28 -23.39 -2.49
C ASP A 1 -18.46 -22.02 -1.84
N ILE A 2 -17.65 -21.07 -2.30
CA ILE A 2 -17.86 -19.66 -1.92
C ILE A 2 -19.08 -19.20 -2.71
N SER A 3 -20.24 -19.09 -2.05
CA SER A 3 -21.47 -18.77 -2.74
C SER A 3 -21.39 -17.36 -3.32
N TYR A 4 -21.90 -17.17 -4.54
CA TYR A 4 -22.08 -15.87 -5.21
C TYR A 4 -22.74 -14.82 -4.30
N THR A 5 -23.55 -15.26 -3.35
CA THR A 5 -24.21 -14.45 -2.33
C THR A 5 -23.23 -13.73 -1.41
N ASN A 6 -22.13 -14.39 -1.02
CA ASN A 6 -21.11 -13.78 -0.14
C ASN A 6 -20.34 -12.67 -0.83
N ILE A 7 -19.99 -12.85 -2.11
CA ILE A 7 -19.31 -11.82 -2.91
C ILE A 7 -20.25 -10.63 -3.13
N SER A 8 -21.53 -10.87 -3.44
CA SER A 8 -22.52 -9.81 -3.64
C SER A 8 -22.75 -8.98 -2.38
N ASN A 9 -22.86 -9.62 -1.20
CA ASN A 9 -23.02 -8.94 0.08
C ASN A 9 -21.77 -8.14 0.47
N PHE A 10 -20.59 -8.72 0.24
CA PHE A 10 -19.32 -8.04 0.41
C PHE A 10 -19.22 -6.77 -0.46
N MET A 11 -19.58 -6.86 -1.75
CA MET A 11 -19.60 -5.73 -2.67
C MET A 11 -20.62 -4.65 -2.30
N LYS A 12 -21.78 -5.03 -1.73
CA LYS A 12 -22.78 -4.07 -1.22
C LYS A 12 -22.29 -3.31 0.01
N ASN A 13 -21.63 -4.00 0.95
CA ASN A 13 -21.07 -3.39 2.15
C ASN A 13 -19.95 -2.41 1.80
N LEU A 14 -19.02 -2.81 0.90
CA LEU A 14 -17.98 -1.92 0.35
C LEU A 14 -18.55 -0.61 -0.22
N LYS A 15 -19.61 -0.68 -1.03
CA LYS A 15 -20.27 0.50 -1.62
C LYS A 15 -20.90 1.42 -0.58
N LYS A 16 -21.41 0.87 0.52
CA LYS A 16 -22.03 1.63 1.61
C LYS A 16 -20.99 2.40 2.42
N ASP A 17 -19.86 1.76 2.73
CA ASP A 17 -18.78 2.37 3.51
C ASP A 17 -18.10 3.50 2.76
N ILE A 18 -17.91 3.37 1.44
CA ILE A 18 -17.31 4.40 0.59
C ILE A 18 -18.15 5.68 0.53
N LYS A 19 -19.51 5.56 0.56
CA LYS A 19 -20.40 6.73 0.58
C LYS A 19 -20.34 7.53 1.89
N GLN A 20 -19.87 6.93 3.00
CA GLN A 20 -19.79 7.59 4.30
C GLN A 20 -18.43 8.29 4.55
N SER A 21 -17.42 8.10 3.69
CA SER A 21 -16.07 8.64 3.90
C SER A 21 -15.79 10.03 3.30
N ASN A 22 -16.81 10.87 3.13
CA ASN A 22 -16.62 12.28 2.78
C ASN A 22 -16.07 13.06 3.99
N ASN A 23 -14.83 12.81 4.39
CA ASN A 23 -14.17 13.49 5.49
C ASN A 23 -12.95 14.28 5.03
N SER A 24 -12.91 15.55 5.44
CA SER A 24 -11.87 16.55 5.23
C SER A 24 -10.45 16.23 5.78
N ASN A 25 -10.17 14.97 6.11
CA ASN A 25 -8.93 14.54 6.76
C ASN A 25 -7.95 13.81 5.82
N TYR A 26 -8.08 14.00 4.51
CA TYR A 26 -7.21 13.42 3.49
C TYR A 26 -6.36 14.49 2.82
N TRP A 27 -5.08 14.19 2.59
CA TRP A 27 -4.28 14.98 1.67
C TRP A 27 -4.71 14.65 0.24
N SER A 28 -5.05 15.66 -0.54
CA SER A 28 -5.50 15.49 -1.93
C SER A 28 -4.59 16.27 -2.88
N ASP A 29 -4.01 15.54 -3.86
CA ASP A 29 -3.20 16.13 -4.92
C ASP A 29 -3.43 15.32 -6.21
N PRO A 30 -3.99 15.92 -7.28
CA PRO A 30 -4.25 15.23 -8.54
C PRO A 30 -2.99 14.76 -9.27
N ASN A 31 -1.82 15.28 -8.91
CA ASN A 31 -0.54 14.85 -9.47
C ASN A 31 0.16 13.76 -8.65
N LEU A 32 -0.27 13.50 -7.41
CA LEU A 32 0.32 12.49 -6.56
C LEU A 32 0.05 11.08 -7.13
N ASN A 33 1.12 10.35 -7.43
CA ASN A 33 1.04 8.92 -7.75
C ASN A 33 1.19 8.09 -6.48
N ILE A 34 0.27 7.15 -6.25
CA ILE A 34 0.27 6.25 -5.09
C ILE A 34 0.37 4.83 -5.61
N LEU A 35 1.56 4.25 -5.51
CA LEU A 35 1.86 2.91 -6.00
C LEU A 35 1.78 1.90 -4.86
N ILE A 36 0.95 0.87 -5.04
CA ILE A 36 0.81 -0.24 -4.09
C ILE A 36 1.14 -1.55 -4.80
N PRO A 37 2.40 -2.03 -4.68
CA PRO A 37 2.78 -3.34 -5.18
C PRO A 37 2.19 -4.43 -4.28
N MET A 38 1.34 -5.30 -4.84
CA MET A 38 0.63 -6.35 -4.11
C MET A 38 0.68 -7.71 -4.82
N ALA A 39 1.72 -7.91 -5.64
CA ALA A 39 1.96 -9.13 -6.40
C ALA A 39 2.89 -10.13 -5.69
N GLY A 40 3.12 -10.00 -4.39
CA GLY A 40 3.94 -10.93 -3.61
C GLY A 40 3.29 -12.32 -3.47
N ALA A 41 4.11 -13.36 -3.27
CA ALA A 41 3.66 -14.76 -3.19
C ALA A 41 2.68 -15.06 -2.05
N GLY A 42 2.74 -14.30 -0.95
CA GLY A 42 1.87 -14.53 0.22
C GLY A 42 2.03 -15.92 0.86
N SER A 43 3.19 -16.60 0.68
CA SER A 43 3.42 -17.99 1.04
C SER A 43 3.03 -18.33 2.48
N ARG A 44 3.40 -17.49 3.45
CA ARG A 44 3.06 -17.69 4.87
C ARG A 44 1.55 -17.76 5.13
N PHE A 45 0.74 -17.00 4.39
CA PHE A 45 -0.71 -17.02 4.52
C PHE A 45 -1.31 -18.26 3.87
N LYS A 46 -0.76 -18.70 2.73
CA LYS A 46 -1.13 -19.99 2.11
C LYS A 46 -0.82 -21.16 3.04
N GLU A 47 0.37 -21.18 3.66
CA GLU A 47 0.79 -22.19 4.65
C GLU A 47 -0.11 -22.18 5.90
N ALA A 48 -0.60 -21.01 6.32
CA ALA A 48 -1.55 -20.85 7.42
C ALA A 48 -3.01 -21.19 7.05
N GLY A 49 -3.27 -21.68 5.83
CA GLY A 49 -4.60 -22.15 5.41
C GLY A 49 -5.53 -21.03 4.89
N TYR A 50 -5.05 -19.83 4.66
CA TYR A 50 -5.87 -18.78 4.06
C TYR A 50 -6.16 -19.06 2.58
N ILE A 51 -7.44 -19.04 2.22
CA ILE A 51 -7.91 -19.28 0.85
C ILE A 51 -7.67 -18.06 -0.05
N PHE A 52 -7.90 -16.86 0.48
CA PHE A 52 -7.74 -15.62 -0.26
C PHE A 52 -6.30 -15.12 -0.26
N PRO A 53 -5.86 -14.45 -1.34
CA PRO A 53 -4.56 -13.78 -1.36
C PRO A 53 -4.55 -12.68 -0.30
N LYS A 54 -3.37 -12.42 0.26
CA LYS A 54 -3.16 -11.50 1.39
C LYS A 54 -3.93 -10.18 1.30
N PRO A 55 -3.98 -9.47 0.16
CA PRO A 55 -4.72 -8.20 0.09
C PRO A 55 -6.24 -8.34 0.25
N LEU A 56 -6.79 -9.53 0.03
CA LEU A 56 -8.22 -9.83 0.13
C LEU A 56 -8.59 -10.54 1.43
N ILE A 57 -7.64 -10.82 2.32
CA ILE A 57 -7.95 -11.36 3.65
C ILE A 57 -8.81 -10.34 4.39
N GLU A 58 -9.94 -10.83 4.91
CA GLU A 58 -10.90 -9.99 5.63
C GLU A 58 -10.45 -9.77 7.07
N ILE A 59 -10.48 -8.51 7.50
CA ILE A 59 -10.22 -8.04 8.86
C ILE A 59 -11.35 -7.08 9.22
N ASP A 60 -12.11 -7.40 10.26
CA ASP A 60 -13.25 -6.60 10.70
C ASP A 60 -14.21 -6.22 9.54
N ASN A 61 -14.62 -7.22 8.76
CA ASN A 61 -15.51 -7.11 7.60
C ASN A 61 -15.00 -6.24 6.44
N LYS A 62 -13.71 -5.97 6.36
CA LYS A 62 -13.07 -5.25 5.26
C LYS A 62 -11.85 -6.01 4.75
N PRO A 63 -11.56 -6.02 3.43
CA PRO A 63 -10.32 -6.59 2.93
C PRO A 63 -9.12 -5.78 3.43
N MET A 64 -8.01 -6.45 3.66
CA MET A 64 -6.76 -5.83 4.12
C MET A 64 -6.37 -4.61 3.26
N ILE A 65 -6.51 -4.69 1.94
CA ILE A 65 -6.19 -3.59 1.04
C ILE A 65 -7.07 -2.35 1.27
N GLN A 66 -8.31 -2.52 1.71
CA GLN A 66 -9.17 -1.39 2.07
C GLN A 66 -8.64 -0.67 3.31
N TRP A 67 -8.23 -1.43 4.33
CA TRP A 67 -7.58 -0.86 5.53
C TRP A 67 -6.31 -0.09 5.18
N VAL A 68 -5.50 -0.61 4.26
CA VAL A 68 -4.29 0.07 3.77
C VAL A 68 -4.65 1.41 3.14
N ILE A 69 -5.57 1.42 2.17
CA ILE A 69 -5.98 2.63 1.44
C ILE A 69 -6.56 3.67 2.40
N GLU A 70 -7.47 3.26 3.30
CA GLU A 70 -8.09 4.16 4.28
C GLU A 70 -7.08 4.73 5.28
N SER A 71 -6.08 3.94 5.70
CA SER A 71 -5.07 4.37 6.65
C SER A 71 -4.04 5.33 6.06
N LEU A 72 -3.78 5.26 4.75
CA LEU A 72 -2.90 6.19 4.06
C LEU A 72 -3.46 7.63 4.09
N LYS A 73 -4.77 7.79 4.07
CA LYS A 73 -5.44 9.11 4.05
C LYS A 73 -4.91 10.03 2.94
N LEU A 74 -4.71 9.46 1.76
CA LEU A 74 -4.23 10.14 0.57
C LEU A 74 -5.24 10.01 -0.56
N GLU A 75 -5.43 11.10 -1.33
CA GLU A 75 -6.17 11.10 -2.59
C GLU A 75 -5.23 11.51 -3.72
N GLY A 76 -5.23 10.72 -4.80
CA GLY A 76 -4.35 10.89 -5.96
C GLY A 76 -4.55 9.77 -6.98
N ASN A 77 -3.54 9.55 -7.81
CA ASN A 77 -3.53 8.53 -8.86
C ASN A 77 -3.08 7.19 -8.29
N TYR A 78 -4.02 6.34 -7.90
CA TYR A 78 -3.69 5.00 -7.40
C TYR A 78 -3.26 4.08 -8.53
N ILE A 79 -2.16 3.35 -8.30
CA ILE A 79 -1.58 2.36 -9.20
C ILE A 79 -1.36 1.08 -8.41
N PHE A 80 -1.99 -0.01 -8.81
CA PHE A 80 -1.85 -1.31 -8.17
C PHE A 80 -1.09 -2.27 -9.09
N ILE A 81 -0.23 -3.10 -8.53
CA ILE A 81 0.42 -4.19 -9.23
C ILE A 81 -0.05 -5.49 -8.60
N VAL A 82 -0.73 -6.32 -9.36
CA VAL A 82 -1.38 -7.55 -8.90
C VAL A 82 -0.86 -8.77 -9.66
N GLN A 83 -0.99 -9.97 -9.09
CA GLN A 83 -0.79 -11.20 -9.86
C GLN A 83 -2.00 -11.46 -10.75
N LYS A 84 -1.77 -11.86 -12.00
CA LYS A 84 -2.82 -12.25 -12.94
C LYS A 84 -3.66 -13.41 -12.40
N GLU A 85 -3.04 -14.37 -11.73
CA GLU A 85 -3.75 -15.46 -11.02
C GLU A 85 -4.78 -14.92 -10.00
N HIS A 86 -4.46 -13.83 -9.28
CA HIS A 86 -5.40 -13.23 -8.33
C HIS A 86 -6.57 -12.55 -9.04
N GLN A 87 -6.35 -12.02 -10.25
CA GLN A 87 -7.45 -11.49 -11.06
C GLN A 87 -8.35 -12.62 -11.57
N GLU A 88 -7.78 -13.68 -12.11
CA GLU A 88 -8.53 -14.79 -12.70
C GLU A 88 -9.37 -15.54 -11.64
N LYS A 89 -8.80 -15.79 -10.46
CA LYS A 89 -9.48 -16.55 -9.40
C LYS A 89 -10.40 -15.73 -8.50
N TYR A 90 -10.07 -14.47 -8.24
CA TYR A 90 -10.71 -13.68 -7.18
C TYR A 90 -11.29 -12.35 -7.68
N ASN A 91 -11.12 -12.02 -8.97
CA ASN A 91 -11.58 -10.77 -9.57
C ASN A 91 -11.13 -9.52 -8.78
N ILE A 92 -9.86 -9.51 -8.36
CA ILE A 92 -9.29 -8.46 -7.50
C ILE A 92 -9.41 -7.06 -8.12
N ASN A 93 -9.38 -6.95 -9.45
CA ASN A 93 -9.51 -5.69 -10.18
C ASN A 93 -10.85 -5.01 -9.89
N SER A 94 -11.95 -5.78 -9.75
CA SER A 94 -13.25 -5.23 -9.41
C SER A 94 -13.28 -4.66 -7.99
N VAL A 95 -12.63 -5.33 -7.04
CA VAL A 95 -12.49 -4.82 -5.67
C VAL A 95 -11.71 -3.50 -5.66
N LEU A 96 -10.56 -3.46 -6.35
CA LEU A 96 -9.73 -2.25 -6.43
C LEU A 96 -10.45 -1.07 -7.09
N LYS A 97 -11.21 -1.32 -8.16
CA LYS A 97 -12.01 -0.28 -8.84
C LYS A 97 -13.18 0.23 -7.97
N ILE A 98 -13.71 -0.58 -7.07
CA ILE A 98 -14.71 -0.12 -6.09
C ILE A 98 -14.06 0.79 -5.06
N LEU A 99 -12.87 0.42 -4.57
CA LEU A 99 -12.14 1.21 -3.58
C LEU A 99 -11.59 2.51 -4.16
N LYS A 100 -11.09 2.47 -5.40
CA LYS A 100 -10.53 3.62 -6.14
C LYS A 100 -10.92 3.54 -7.62
N LEU A 101 -11.99 4.24 -8.00
CA LEU A 101 -12.68 4.12 -9.28
C LEU A 101 -11.75 4.27 -10.50
N ASN A 102 -10.86 5.25 -10.47
CA ASN A 102 -9.96 5.58 -11.58
C ASN A 102 -8.54 5.00 -11.41
N CYS A 103 -8.37 3.96 -10.58
CA CYS A 103 -7.06 3.35 -10.37
C CYS A 103 -6.53 2.68 -11.64
N LYS A 104 -5.20 2.66 -11.77
CA LYS A 104 -4.49 1.87 -12.77
C LYS A 104 -4.11 0.53 -12.17
N ILE A 105 -4.25 -0.55 -12.94
CA ILE A 105 -3.91 -1.89 -12.49
C ILE A 105 -2.94 -2.50 -13.50
N ILE A 106 -1.85 -3.05 -12.99
CA ILE A 106 -0.82 -3.76 -13.74
C ILE A 106 -0.89 -5.21 -13.30
N GLU A 107 -1.12 -6.11 -14.23
CA GLU A 107 -1.18 -7.55 -13.97
C GLU A 107 0.17 -8.20 -14.31
N LEU A 108 0.65 -9.08 -13.42
CA LEU A 108 1.88 -9.83 -13.59
C LEU A 108 1.60 -11.31 -13.75
N ASP A 109 2.24 -11.92 -14.74
CA ASP A 109 2.17 -13.36 -15.01
C ASP A 109 3.09 -14.18 -14.10
N HIS A 110 4.08 -13.53 -13.46
CA HIS A 110 5.11 -14.19 -12.66
C HIS A 110 5.50 -13.35 -11.45
N ILE A 111 6.04 -13.99 -10.44
CA ILE A 111 6.57 -13.33 -9.24
C ILE A 111 7.94 -12.73 -9.59
N THR A 112 8.16 -11.48 -9.24
CA THR A 112 9.45 -10.80 -9.41
C THR A 112 10.41 -11.15 -8.28
N GLU A 113 11.70 -10.86 -8.46
CA GLU A 113 12.76 -11.11 -7.47
C GLU A 113 12.58 -10.31 -6.16
N GLY A 114 11.82 -9.22 -6.19
CA GLY A 114 11.57 -8.40 -4.99
C GLY A 114 10.70 -7.18 -5.25
N ALA A 115 10.39 -6.46 -4.17
CA ALA A 115 9.48 -5.30 -4.21
C ALA A 115 9.98 -4.18 -5.14
N ALA A 116 11.30 -3.94 -5.21
CA ALA A 116 11.88 -2.95 -6.11
C ALA A 116 11.65 -3.33 -7.59
N CYS A 117 11.89 -4.59 -7.95
CA CYS A 117 11.63 -5.10 -9.30
C CYS A 117 10.15 -4.99 -9.65
N THR A 118 9.26 -5.33 -8.73
CA THR A 118 7.80 -5.14 -8.92
C THR A 118 7.48 -3.67 -9.17
N THR A 119 8.02 -2.76 -8.37
CA THR A 119 7.78 -1.32 -8.49
C THR A 119 8.18 -0.77 -9.87
N LEU A 120 9.32 -1.23 -10.41
CA LEU A 120 9.82 -0.80 -11.73
C LEU A 120 8.89 -1.16 -12.89
N LEU A 121 8.01 -2.14 -12.74
CA LEU A 121 7.00 -2.46 -13.76
C LEU A 121 5.97 -1.34 -13.95
N ALA A 122 5.81 -0.47 -12.96
CA ALA A 122 4.99 0.73 -13.08
C ALA A 122 5.72 1.91 -13.72
N LYS A 123 6.99 1.75 -14.20
CA LYS A 123 7.85 2.83 -14.70
C LYS A 123 7.13 3.79 -15.65
N LYS A 124 6.33 3.28 -16.58
CA LYS A 124 5.58 4.12 -17.55
C LYS A 124 4.60 5.11 -16.90
N PHE A 125 4.21 4.88 -15.65
CA PHE A 125 3.27 5.74 -14.92
C PHE A 125 3.96 6.61 -13.87
N ILE A 126 5.11 6.16 -13.34
CA ILE A 126 5.78 6.80 -12.20
C ILE A 126 7.08 7.53 -12.59
N ASN A 127 7.63 7.30 -13.78
CA ASN A 127 8.83 8.00 -14.26
C ASN A 127 8.48 9.39 -14.78
N THR A 128 8.03 10.25 -13.88
CA THR A 128 7.59 11.63 -14.14
C THR A 128 8.15 12.55 -13.06
N ASN A 129 7.96 13.87 -13.20
CA ASN A 129 8.29 14.83 -12.14
C ASN A 129 7.20 14.94 -11.06
N ASN A 130 6.15 14.14 -11.15
CA ASN A 130 5.07 14.14 -10.17
C ASN A 130 5.51 13.44 -8.87
N PRO A 131 4.98 13.85 -7.71
CA PRO A 131 5.23 13.16 -6.45
C PRO A 131 4.81 11.69 -6.53
N LEU A 132 5.58 10.83 -5.86
CA LEU A 132 5.34 9.40 -5.78
C LEU A 132 5.34 8.93 -4.33
N ILE A 133 4.29 8.24 -3.94
CA ILE A 133 4.25 7.43 -2.71
C ILE A 133 4.25 5.96 -3.11
N ILE A 134 5.13 5.18 -2.49
CA ILE A 134 5.15 3.71 -2.60
C ILE A 134 4.73 3.17 -1.24
N ALA A 135 3.66 2.39 -1.18
CA ALA A 135 3.14 1.84 0.06
C ALA A 135 2.99 0.31 0.00
N ASN A 136 3.35 -0.37 1.08
CA ASN A 136 3.08 -1.79 1.24
C ASN A 136 1.57 -2.07 1.27
N SER A 137 1.16 -3.25 0.82
CA SER A 137 -0.25 -3.66 0.71
C SER A 137 -0.80 -4.36 1.96
N ASP A 138 -0.08 -4.35 3.07
CA ASP A 138 -0.35 -5.20 4.23
C ASP A 138 -0.13 -4.51 5.58
N GLN A 139 -0.18 -3.18 5.60
CA GLN A 139 0.09 -2.40 6.81
C GLN A 139 -1.03 -1.39 7.06
N TYR A 140 -1.54 -1.36 8.29
CA TYR A 140 -2.39 -0.31 8.80
C TYR A 140 -1.52 0.70 9.55
N ILE A 141 -1.62 1.98 9.22
CA ILE A 141 -0.82 3.05 9.81
C ILE A 141 -1.71 4.13 10.43
N LYS A 142 -1.23 4.69 11.55
CA LYS A 142 -1.79 5.91 12.14
C LYS A 142 -0.76 7.01 11.98
N TRP A 143 -1.02 7.97 11.10
CA TRP A 143 -0.16 9.10 10.83
C TRP A 143 -0.96 10.34 10.46
N ASP A 144 -0.32 11.48 10.51
CA ASP A 144 -0.88 12.74 10.01
C ASP A 144 -0.39 12.95 8.57
N SER A 145 -1.15 12.45 7.60
CA SER A 145 -0.80 12.55 6.18
C SER A 145 -0.74 14.00 5.71
N ILE A 146 -1.65 14.88 6.19
CA ILE A 146 -1.70 16.29 5.80
C ILE A 146 -0.43 17.01 6.24
N LYS A 147 -0.06 16.88 7.52
CA LYS A 147 1.15 17.48 8.07
C LYS A 147 2.42 16.94 7.39
N SER A 148 2.47 15.63 7.14
CA SER A 148 3.62 14.98 6.50
C SER A 148 3.80 15.48 5.07
N MET A 149 2.76 15.43 4.25
CA MET A 149 2.80 15.87 2.85
C MET A 149 3.08 17.36 2.74
N TYR A 150 2.49 18.19 3.61
CA TYR A 150 2.81 19.61 3.68
C TYR A 150 4.31 19.84 3.96
N ASN A 151 4.89 19.14 4.94
CA ASN A 151 6.29 19.28 5.29
C ASN A 151 7.22 18.82 4.15
N TYR A 152 6.88 17.76 3.43
CA TYR A 152 7.64 17.27 2.27
C TYR A 152 7.69 18.33 1.17
N ASN A 153 6.55 18.93 0.83
CA ASN A 153 6.46 19.97 -0.17
C ASN A 153 7.24 21.24 0.22
N GLN A 154 7.17 21.66 1.49
CA GLN A 154 7.88 22.85 1.97
C GLN A 154 9.41 22.67 1.99
N LYS A 155 9.88 21.50 2.39
CA LYS A 155 11.32 21.22 2.55
C LYS A 155 12.01 20.86 1.23
N LYS A 156 11.26 20.63 0.15
CA LYS A 156 11.78 20.18 -1.17
C LYS A 156 12.74 19.01 -1.03
N ILE A 157 12.35 18.00 -0.26
CA ILE A 157 13.14 16.79 -0.05
C ILE A 157 13.00 15.85 -1.26
N ASP A 158 14.09 15.18 -1.64
CA ASP A 158 14.09 14.25 -2.76
C ASP A 158 13.42 12.91 -2.45
N GLY A 159 13.41 12.51 -1.18
CA GLY A 159 12.78 11.27 -0.72
C GLY A 159 12.64 11.21 0.78
N SER A 160 11.73 10.37 1.26
CA SER A 160 11.49 10.15 2.68
C SER A 160 11.13 8.70 2.97
N ILE A 161 11.34 8.28 4.18
CA ILE A 161 10.94 6.97 4.71
C ILE A 161 10.08 7.20 5.94
N LEU A 162 8.85 6.72 5.94
CA LEU A 162 8.01 6.76 7.13
C LEU A 162 8.49 5.71 8.13
N THR A 163 8.76 6.15 9.38
CA THR A 163 9.31 5.29 10.44
C THR A 163 8.48 5.35 11.71
N PHE A 164 8.66 4.35 12.56
CA PHE A 164 8.15 4.30 13.94
C PHE A 164 9.23 3.74 14.86
N GLU A 165 9.08 3.96 16.16
CA GLU A 165 10.06 3.48 17.13
C GLU A 165 9.88 1.99 17.42
N ALA A 166 10.91 1.19 17.14
CA ALA A 166 10.98 -0.24 17.44
C ALA A 166 12.42 -0.74 17.49
N ILE A 167 12.63 -1.93 18.11
CA ILE A 167 13.94 -2.59 18.24
C ILE A 167 13.88 -4.08 17.89
N HIS A 168 12.78 -4.56 17.29
CA HIS A 168 12.63 -5.98 17.00
C HIS A 168 13.17 -6.33 15.59
N PRO A 169 14.02 -7.34 15.42
CA PRO A 169 14.72 -7.67 14.15
C PRO A 169 13.80 -8.11 13.01
N LYS A 170 12.48 -8.24 13.23
CA LYS A 170 11.52 -8.50 12.14
C LYS A 170 11.32 -7.31 11.20
N TRP A 171 11.71 -6.09 11.63
CA TRP A 171 11.55 -4.86 10.86
C TRP A 171 12.80 -4.49 10.10
N SER A 172 12.65 -3.72 9.04
CA SER A 172 13.75 -3.00 8.40
C SER A 172 13.96 -1.65 9.08
N TYR A 173 15.15 -1.09 9.02
CA TYR A 173 15.54 0.09 9.79
C TYR A 173 16.20 1.14 8.92
N ALA A 174 16.00 2.41 9.28
CA ALA A 174 16.73 3.54 8.75
C ALA A 174 17.49 4.25 9.87
N LYS A 175 18.80 4.44 9.71
CA LYS A 175 19.63 5.25 10.61
C LYS A 175 19.72 6.66 10.05
N THR A 176 19.64 7.67 10.92
CA THR A 176 19.68 9.08 10.53
C THR A 176 20.82 9.81 11.25
N ASP A 177 21.26 10.90 10.65
CA ASP A 177 22.13 11.88 11.29
C ASP A 177 21.32 12.83 12.23
N LYS A 178 22.02 13.82 12.81
CA LYS A 178 21.41 14.83 13.69
C LYS A 178 20.38 15.74 13.00
N ASN A 179 20.37 15.79 11.67
CA ASN A 179 19.44 16.58 10.87
C ASN A 179 18.28 15.75 10.31
N ASN A 180 18.17 14.47 10.74
CA ASN A 180 17.22 13.48 10.27
C ASN A 180 17.42 13.05 8.81
N PHE A 181 18.60 13.24 8.22
CA PHE A 181 18.93 12.64 6.92
C PHE A 181 19.33 11.18 7.09
N VAL A 182 18.78 10.31 6.22
CA VAL A 182 19.10 8.88 6.23
C VAL A 182 20.55 8.67 5.83
N THR A 183 21.31 7.97 6.67
CA THR A 183 22.74 7.63 6.44
C THR A 183 22.93 6.15 6.15
N GLU A 184 22.02 5.28 6.60
CA GLU A 184 22.10 3.84 6.42
C GLU A 184 20.70 3.23 6.46
N VAL A 185 20.47 2.18 5.69
CA VAL A 185 19.26 1.34 5.77
C VAL A 185 19.64 -0.13 5.86
N ALA A 186 18.88 -0.91 6.61
CA ALA A 186 19.12 -2.34 6.75
C ALA A 186 17.83 -3.13 6.82
N GLU A 187 17.75 -4.24 6.07
CA GLU A 187 16.65 -5.17 6.15
C GLU A 187 16.83 -6.14 7.31
N LYS A 188 15.81 -6.24 8.17
CA LYS A 188 15.76 -7.19 9.31
C LYS A 188 16.99 -7.18 10.22
N LYS A 189 17.65 -6.04 10.31
CA LYS A 189 18.81 -5.81 11.18
C LYS A 189 18.61 -4.50 11.93
N VAL A 190 18.65 -4.55 13.25
CA VAL A 190 18.49 -3.39 14.12
C VAL A 190 19.77 -2.53 14.08
N ILE A 191 19.73 -1.42 13.35
CA ILE A 191 20.83 -0.44 13.25
C ILE A 191 20.49 0.91 13.89
N SER A 192 19.23 1.09 14.29
CA SER A 192 18.70 2.29 14.93
C SER A 192 17.40 1.94 15.66
N LYS A 193 16.67 2.95 16.18
CA LYS A 193 15.30 2.79 16.68
C LYS A 193 14.23 3.12 15.62
N ASN A 194 14.61 3.59 14.42
CA ASN A 194 13.69 4.00 13.37
C ASN A 194 13.35 2.79 12.47
N ALA A 195 12.36 2.01 12.86
CA ALA A 195 11.83 0.93 12.04
C ALA A 195 10.98 1.48 10.89
N THR A 196 11.11 0.92 9.69
CA THR A 196 10.36 1.39 8.51
C THR A 196 8.94 0.83 8.53
N VAL A 197 7.97 1.67 8.13
CA VAL A 197 6.55 1.29 8.05
C VAL A 197 6.20 0.68 6.69
N GLY A 198 7.07 0.85 5.68
CA GLY A 198 6.77 0.44 4.31
C GLY A 198 5.94 1.48 3.54
N VAL A 199 6.18 2.74 3.86
CA VAL A 199 5.70 3.91 3.09
C VAL A 199 6.91 4.79 2.78
N TYR A 200 7.11 5.06 1.50
CA TYR A 200 8.24 5.77 0.94
C TYR A 200 7.79 6.87 0.00
#